data_d672a805985be993776957e425ca4439
#
_entry.id   d672a805985be993776957e425ca4439
#
_cell.length_a   1.000
_cell.length_b   1.000
_cell.length_c   1.000
_cell.angle_alpha   90.00
_cell.angle_beta   90.00
_cell.angle_gamma   90.00
#
_symmetry.space_group_name_H-M   'P 1'
#
loop_
_entity.id
_entity.type
_entity.pdbx_description
1 polymer ?
#
loop_
_entity_poly.entity_id
_entity_poly.type
_entity_poly.pdbx_seq_one_letter_code
_entity_poly.pdbx_strand_id
1 'polypeptide(L)'
;MHRTHGALWSERNLAEELRRHRDAYITLEDFRIIADHGLNLVRIPIPYFIFGDWPGHPGCIAYLDRAFRWARETGLKIMIDLHTVPGSQNGFDNGGLTGVCKWAQNPDLVEYALNVLERLARRYRDEPTLHSIEVLNEPVSWSVFHGTSNTAKDVREAPVARMSHCAF
;
A
#
# COMPACT_ATOMS: atom_id res chain seq x y z
N MET A 1 -3.01 -0.21 39.76
CA MET A 1 -1.82 0.44 39.17
C MET A 1 -1.52 -0.21 37.83
N HIS A 2 -2.13 0.28 36.76
CA HIS A 2 -1.78 -0.13 35.39
C HIS A 2 -0.61 0.76 34.92
N ARG A 3 0.59 0.18 34.85
CA ARG A 3 1.71 0.82 34.18
C ARG A 3 1.45 0.73 32.67
N THR A 4 1.11 1.84 32.08
CA THR A 4 1.12 2.03 30.62
C THR A 4 2.55 1.84 30.12
N HIS A 5 2.80 0.80 29.34
CA HIS A 5 4.03 0.61 28.57
C HIS A 5 4.08 1.57 27.37
N GLY A 6 3.70 2.81 27.55
CA GLY A 6 3.81 3.87 26.60
C GLY A 6 5.09 4.69 26.86
N ALA A 7 5.91 4.79 25.83
CA ALA A 7 7.04 5.70 25.66
C ALA A 7 8.36 5.31 26.33
N LEU A 8 9.14 4.46 25.69
CA LEU A 8 10.62 4.48 25.80
C LEU A 8 11.33 4.12 24.48
N TRP A 9 10.64 4.26 23.35
CA TRP A 9 11.33 4.17 22.06
C TRP A 9 11.65 5.59 21.62
N SER A 10 12.92 5.99 21.67
CA SER A 10 13.33 7.20 20.97
C SER A 10 13.03 7.02 19.49
N GLU A 11 12.70 8.09 18.77
CA GLU A 11 12.43 8.03 17.32
C GLU A 11 13.55 7.31 16.54
N ARG A 12 14.78 7.48 16.99
CA ARG A 12 15.95 6.79 16.45
C ARG A 12 15.88 5.28 16.62
N ASN A 13 15.48 4.80 17.80
CA ASN A 13 15.34 3.37 18.08
C ASN A 13 14.21 2.76 17.26
N LEU A 14 13.07 3.47 17.11
CA LEU A 14 11.96 3.01 16.28
C LEU A 14 12.36 2.88 14.81
N ALA A 15 13.06 3.87 14.27
CA ALA A 15 13.52 3.82 12.87
C ALA A 15 14.48 2.65 12.63
N GLU A 16 15.38 2.37 13.59
CA GLU A 16 16.31 1.25 13.49
C GLU A 16 15.59 -0.11 13.60
N GLU A 17 14.62 -0.25 14.50
CA GLU A 17 13.80 -1.45 14.62
C GLU A 17 12.95 -1.70 13.36
N LEU A 18 12.34 -0.67 12.81
CA LEU A 18 11.59 -0.77 11.54
C LEU A 18 12.49 -1.20 10.39
N ARG A 19 13.70 -0.64 10.31
CA ARG A 19 14.67 -1.04 9.30
C ARG A 19 15.06 -2.52 9.46
N ARG A 20 15.43 -2.93 10.67
CA ARG A 20 15.78 -4.33 10.97
C ARG A 20 14.66 -5.29 10.65
N HIS A 21 13.43 -4.96 11.04
CA HIS A 21 12.25 -5.74 10.70
C HIS A 21 12.08 -5.88 9.18
N ARG A 22 12.10 -4.76 8.45
CA ARG A 22 11.94 -4.75 6.99
C ARG A 22 13.08 -5.48 6.26
N ASP A 23 14.29 -5.45 6.82
CA ASP A 23 15.43 -6.15 6.23
C ASP A 23 15.34 -7.68 6.36
N ALA A 24 14.64 -8.18 7.39
CA ALA A 24 14.55 -9.59 7.71
C ALA A 24 13.18 -10.22 7.40
N TYR A 25 12.12 -9.42 7.21
CA TYR A 25 10.74 -9.91 7.10
C TYR A 25 10.51 -10.72 5.81
N ILE A 26 10.98 -10.21 4.68
CA ILE A 26 11.00 -10.91 3.38
C ILE A 26 12.40 -10.79 2.79
N THR A 27 12.90 -11.89 2.25
CA THR A 27 14.25 -12.01 1.72
C THR A 27 14.26 -12.58 0.30
N LEU A 28 15.43 -12.59 -0.35
CA LEU A 28 15.60 -13.28 -1.64
C LEU A 28 15.29 -14.77 -1.54
N GLU A 29 15.58 -15.39 -0.39
CA GLU A 29 15.31 -16.83 -0.20
C GLU A 29 13.80 -17.12 -0.23
N ASP A 30 12.97 -16.24 0.34
CA ASP A 30 11.51 -16.38 0.24
C ASP A 30 11.04 -16.33 -1.22
N PHE A 31 11.62 -15.43 -2.04
CA PHE A 31 11.32 -15.35 -3.47
C PHE A 31 11.72 -16.64 -4.21
N ARG A 32 12.87 -17.23 -3.87
CA ARG A 32 13.30 -18.53 -4.42
C ARG A 32 12.34 -19.65 -4.05
N ILE A 33 11.96 -19.74 -2.77
CA ILE A 33 11.00 -20.73 -2.29
C ILE A 33 9.67 -20.60 -3.06
N ILE A 34 9.15 -19.41 -3.24
CA ILE A 34 7.92 -19.15 -4.00
C ILE A 34 8.05 -19.64 -5.44
N ALA A 35 9.15 -19.33 -6.11
CA ALA A 35 9.41 -19.75 -7.49
C ALA A 35 9.57 -21.28 -7.61
N ASP A 36 10.31 -21.89 -6.70
CA ASP A 36 10.58 -23.34 -6.66
C ASP A 36 9.30 -24.17 -6.44
N HIS A 37 8.28 -23.56 -5.79
CA HIS A 37 6.95 -24.16 -5.66
C HIS A 37 6.04 -23.92 -6.88
N GLY A 38 6.57 -23.37 -7.96
CA GLY A 38 5.84 -23.18 -9.22
C GLY A 38 4.91 -21.99 -9.26
N LEU A 39 4.98 -21.08 -8.28
CA LEU A 39 4.27 -19.82 -8.33
C LEU A 39 5.02 -18.83 -9.25
N ASN A 40 4.30 -17.97 -9.92
CA ASN A 40 4.86 -17.05 -10.92
C ASN A 40 4.55 -15.57 -10.67
N LEU A 41 3.72 -15.27 -9.67
CA LEU A 41 3.28 -13.93 -9.33
C LEU A 41 3.24 -13.76 -7.81
N VAL A 42 3.74 -12.62 -7.35
CA VAL A 42 3.60 -12.16 -5.95
C VAL A 42 2.84 -10.85 -5.91
N ARG A 43 1.87 -10.74 -5.01
CA ARG A 43 1.16 -9.51 -4.68
C ARG A 43 1.86 -8.86 -3.49
N ILE A 44 2.30 -7.61 -3.65
CA ILE A 44 3.03 -6.87 -2.61
C ILE A 44 2.18 -5.71 -2.13
N PRO A 45 1.59 -5.80 -0.92
CA PRO A 45 0.89 -4.69 -0.30
C PRO A 45 1.85 -3.55 0.06
N ILE A 46 1.51 -2.33 -0.32
CA ILE A 46 2.29 -1.14 0.01
C ILE A 46 1.41 -0.07 0.66
N PRO A 47 1.96 0.73 1.56
CA PRO A 47 1.22 1.84 2.16
C PRO A 47 1.29 3.09 1.28
N TYR A 48 0.32 3.99 1.45
CA TYR A 48 0.30 5.30 0.78
C TYR A 48 1.54 6.16 1.07
N PHE A 49 2.18 5.96 2.21
CA PHE A 49 3.39 6.69 2.60
C PHE A 49 4.68 6.03 2.11
N ILE A 50 4.62 5.16 1.11
CA ILE A 50 5.77 4.39 0.62
C ILE A 50 6.97 5.26 0.24
N PHE A 51 6.74 6.49 -0.23
CA PHE A 51 7.79 7.42 -0.62
C PHE A 51 8.38 8.25 0.55
N GLY A 52 7.78 8.20 1.75
CA GLY A 52 8.26 8.91 2.94
C GLY A 52 7.92 10.39 2.99
N ASP A 53 6.98 10.86 2.18
CA ASP A 53 6.51 12.24 2.10
C ASP A 53 5.24 12.51 2.94
N TRP A 54 4.73 11.49 3.63
CA TRP A 54 3.64 11.65 4.58
C TRP A 54 4.18 11.89 6.00
N PRO A 55 3.71 12.93 6.73
CA PRO A 55 4.23 13.26 8.06
C PRO A 55 4.17 12.11 9.04
N GLY A 56 5.27 11.89 9.75
CA GLY A 56 5.38 10.84 10.77
C GLY A 56 5.56 9.42 10.26
N HIS A 57 5.64 9.22 8.94
CA HIS A 57 5.80 7.89 8.34
C HIS A 57 7.08 7.79 7.50
N PRO A 58 8.07 7.00 7.92
CA PRO A 58 9.25 6.76 7.10
C PRO A 58 8.89 5.93 5.86
N GLY A 59 9.37 6.36 4.71
CA GLY A 59 9.17 5.66 3.45
C GLY A 59 9.80 4.26 3.42
N CYS A 60 9.39 3.47 2.44
CA CYS A 60 9.87 2.11 2.25
C CYS A 60 10.07 1.72 0.77
N ILE A 61 10.11 2.69 -0.14
CA ILE A 61 10.22 2.44 -1.59
C ILE A 61 11.46 1.60 -1.96
N ALA A 62 12.58 1.76 -1.23
CA ALA A 62 13.78 0.99 -1.47
C ALA A 62 13.59 -0.53 -1.29
N TYR A 63 12.62 -0.94 -0.45
CA TYR A 63 12.27 -2.35 -0.25
C TYR A 63 11.48 -2.90 -1.44
N LEU A 64 10.61 -2.10 -2.04
CA LEU A 64 9.92 -2.47 -3.27
C LEU A 64 10.91 -2.57 -4.44
N ASP A 65 11.87 -1.64 -4.56
CA ASP A 65 12.96 -1.74 -5.54
C ASP A 65 13.77 -3.03 -5.36
N ARG A 66 14.00 -3.43 -4.10
CA ARG A 66 14.69 -4.67 -3.76
C ARG A 66 13.90 -5.90 -4.19
N ALA A 67 12.58 -5.89 -3.97
CA ALA A 67 11.69 -6.97 -4.40
C ALA A 67 11.69 -7.13 -5.93
N PHE A 68 11.71 -6.05 -6.70
CA PHE A 68 11.84 -6.11 -8.16
C PHE A 68 13.17 -6.72 -8.61
N ARG A 69 14.29 -6.44 -7.94
CA ARG A 69 15.55 -7.12 -8.22
C ARG A 69 15.44 -8.63 -7.99
N TRP A 70 14.82 -9.05 -6.87
CA TRP A 70 14.62 -10.46 -6.57
C TRP A 70 13.66 -11.14 -7.55
N ALA A 71 12.62 -10.44 -7.98
CA ALA A 71 11.70 -10.96 -9.00
C ALA A 71 12.42 -11.24 -10.32
N ARG A 72 13.33 -10.36 -10.77
CA ARG A 72 14.17 -10.61 -11.96
C ARG A 72 15.07 -11.83 -11.80
N GLU A 73 15.66 -12.03 -10.60
CA GLU A 73 16.52 -13.18 -10.33
C GLU A 73 15.77 -14.52 -10.31
N THR A 74 14.51 -14.50 -9.86
CA THR A 74 13.71 -15.71 -9.64
C THR A 74 12.67 -15.99 -10.73
N GLY A 75 12.52 -15.06 -11.69
CA GLY A 75 11.52 -15.18 -12.76
C GLY A 75 10.09 -14.87 -12.32
N LEU A 76 9.89 -14.37 -11.10
CA LEU A 76 8.58 -13.97 -10.61
C LEU A 76 8.12 -12.65 -11.23
N LYS A 77 6.81 -12.45 -11.27
CA LYS A 77 6.18 -11.16 -11.56
C LYS A 77 5.67 -10.54 -10.26
N ILE A 78 5.52 -9.21 -10.26
CA ILE A 78 5.00 -8.46 -9.12
C ILE A 78 3.72 -7.75 -9.50
N MET A 79 2.66 -7.93 -8.71
CA MET A 79 1.52 -7.04 -8.64
C MET A 79 1.70 -6.12 -7.43
N ILE A 80 1.81 -4.82 -7.67
CA ILE A 80 1.83 -3.82 -6.60
C ILE A 80 0.38 -3.60 -6.17
N ASP A 81 0.13 -3.61 -4.86
CA ASP A 81 -1.18 -3.32 -4.29
C ASP A 81 -1.10 -2.07 -3.40
N LEU A 82 -1.77 -0.98 -3.79
CA LEU A 82 -1.95 0.15 -2.88
C LEU A 82 -2.94 -0.27 -1.78
N HIS A 83 -2.39 -0.77 -0.68
CA HIS A 83 -3.16 -1.45 0.35
C HIS A 83 -3.87 -0.51 1.32
N THR A 84 -3.32 0.70 1.52
CA THR A 84 -3.89 1.70 2.42
C THR A 84 -3.83 3.08 1.78
N VAL A 85 -4.79 3.92 2.12
CA VAL A 85 -4.82 5.35 1.77
C VAL A 85 -5.08 6.22 3.01
N PRO A 86 -4.64 7.48 3.02
CA PRO A 86 -4.85 8.34 4.17
C PRO A 86 -6.35 8.55 4.42
N GLY A 87 -6.76 8.44 5.67
CA GLY A 87 -8.18 8.52 6.05
C GLY A 87 -8.95 7.19 5.90
N SER A 88 -8.26 6.11 5.53
CA SER A 88 -8.78 4.76 5.32
C SER A 88 -9.88 4.65 4.26
N GLN A 89 -9.76 3.65 3.40
CA GLN A 89 -10.70 3.35 2.32
C GLN A 89 -11.90 2.51 2.75
N ASN A 90 -11.82 1.85 3.91
CA ASN A 90 -12.85 0.89 4.33
C ASN A 90 -13.19 0.91 5.83
N GLY A 91 -12.36 1.52 6.68
CA GLY A 91 -12.56 1.53 8.12
C GLY A 91 -12.28 0.19 8.80
N PHE A 92 -11.72 -0.78 8.10
CA PHE A 92 -11.27 -2.04 8.66
C PHE A 92 -9.82 -1.91 9.18
N ASP A 93 -9.34 -2.91 9.89
CA ASP A 93 -7.97 -2.96 10.39
C ASP A 93 -6.93 -2.89 9.26
N ASN A 94 -7.22 -3.57 8.14
CA ASN A 94 -6.38 -3.54 6.94
C ASN A 94 -6.32 -2.17 6.25
N GLY A 95 -7.26 -1.25 6.52
CA GLY A 95 -7.24 0.12 6.04
C GLY A 95 -6.38 1.07 6.90
N GLY A 96 -5.78 0.55 7.98
CA GLY A 96 -4.87 1.28 8.87
C GLY A 96 -5.55 2.14 9.94
N LEU A 97 -6.84 2.45 9.82
CA LEU A 97 -7.62 3.20 10.81
C LEU A 97 -8.98 2.52 11.01
N THR A 98 -9.06 1.69 12.05
CA THR A 98 -10.31 0.99 12.40
C THR A 98 -11.41 1.99 12.78
N GLY A 99 -12.60 1.79 12.23
CA GLY A 99 -13.76 2.65 12.48
C GLY A 99 -13.74 4.00 11.73
N VAL A 100 -12.75 4.27 10.90
CA VAL A 100 -12.61 5.50 10.11
C VAL A 100 -12.65 5.17 8.62
N CYS A 101 -13.53 5.80 7.85
CA CYS A 101 -13.61 5.68 6.40
C CYS A 101 -13.87 7.08 5.81
N LYS A 102 -12.80 7.86 5.63
CA LYS A 102 -12.87 9.27 5.22
C LYS A 102 -12.18 9.58 3.90
N TRP A 103 -11.43 8.63 3.35
CA TRP A 103 -10.64 8.85 2.13
C TRP A 103 -11.49 9.39 0.99
N ALA A 104 -12.56 8.68 0.61
CA ALA A 104 -13.37 9.02 -0.55
C ALA A 104 -14.15 10.35 -0.43
N GLN A 105 -14.27 10.88 0.80
CA GLN A 105 -14.99 12.13 1.09
C GLN A 105 -14.09 13.36 1.07
N ASN A 106 -12.80 13.18 0.98
CA ASN A 106 -11.82 14.25 0.99
C ASN A 106 -11.04 14.27 -0.33
N PRO A 107 -11.29 15.24 -1.22
CA PRO A 107 -10.62 15.35 -2.51
C PRO A 107 -9.08 15.40 -2.42
N ASP A 108 -8.53 16.03 -1.37
CA ASP A 108 -7.07 16.14 -1.20
C ASP A 108 -6.45 14.76 -0.89
N LEU A 109 -7.15 13.92 -0.12
CA LEU A 109 -6.69 12.56 0.17
C LEU A 109 -6.77 11.66 -1.06
N VAL A 110 -7.80 11.85 -1.88
CA VAL A 110 -7.93 11.16 -3.17
C VAL A 110 -6.80 11.57 -4.11
N GLU A 111 -6.54 12.88 -4.24
CA GLU A 111 -5.46 13.40 -5.09
C GLU A 111 -4.09 12.91 -4.62
N TYR A 112 -3.86 12.84 -3.31
CA TYR A 112 -2.63 12.27 -2.77
C TYR A 112 -2.46 10.79 -3.17
N ALA A 113 -3.52 9.97 -3.07
CA ALA A 113 -3.46 8.57 -3.48
C ALA A 113 -3.20 8.41 -4.99
N LEU A 114 -3.82 9.25 -5.82
CA LEU A 114 -3.56 9.30 -7.26
C LEU A 114 -2.10 9.65 -7.57
N ASN A 115 -1.52 10.63 -6.86
CA ASN A 115 -0.11 10.99 -7.01
C ASN A 115 0.82 9.82 -6.64
N VAL A 116 0.51 9.07 -5.58
CA VAL A 116 1.27 7.86 -5.22
C VAL A 116 1.24 6.83 -6.36
N LEU A 117 0.06 6.55 -6.92
CA LEU A 117 -0.10 5.61 -8.04
C LEU A 117 0.65 6.07 -9.28
N GLU A 118 0.55 7.35 -9.63
CA GLU A 118 1.26 7.92 -10.79
C GLU A 118 2.78 7.79 -10.63
N ARG A 119 3.31 8.07 -9.45
CA ARG A 119 4.75 7.94 -9.15
C ARG A 119 5.21 6.48 -9.23
N LEU A 120 4.40 5.53 -8.76
CA LEU A 120 4.68 4.09 -8.90
C LEU A 120 4.67 3.67 -10.37
N ALA A 121 3.65 4.07 -11.11
CA ALA A 121 3.53 3.78 -12.53
C ALA A 121 4.73 4.34 -13.32
N ARG A 122 5.12 5.59 -13.10
CA ARG A 122 6.29 6.19 -13.74
C ARG A 122 7.61 5.52 -13.36
N ARG A 123 7.74 5.09 -12.07
CA ARG A 123 8.96 4.45 -11.58
C ARG A 123 9.19 3.08 -12.19
N TYR A 124 8.12 2.29 -12.36
CA TYR A 124 8.19 0.89 -12.78
C TYR A 124 7.67 0.63 -14.19
N ARG A 125 7.39 1.67 -14.98
CA ARG A 125 6.84 1.54 -16.36
C ARG A 125 7.65 0.62 -17.26
N ASP A 126 8.97 0.63 -17.12
CA ASP A 126 9.89 -0.13 -17.95
C ASP A 126 10.44 -1.38 -17.20
N GLU A 127 9.84 -1.73 -16.07
CA GLU A 127 10.24 -2.88 -15.26
C GLU A 127 9.63 -4.17 -15.82
N PRO A 128 10.44 -5.09 -16.38
CA PRO A 128 9.91 -6.26 -17.08
C PRO A 128 9.20 -7.24 -16.18
N THR A 129 9.41 -7.18 -14.86
CA THR A 129 8.73 -8.04 -13.87
C THR A 129 7.50 -7.40 -13.25
N LEU A 130 7.17 -6.14 -13.59
CA LEU A 130 5.88 -5.57 -13.22
C LEU A 130 4.77 -6.29 -13.98
N HIS A 131 3.82 -6.87 -13.24
CA HIS A 131 2.61 -7.46 -13.80
C HIS A 131 1.48 -6.43 -13.88
N SER A 132 1.20 -5.77 -12.75
CA SER A 132 0.10 -4.81 -12.63
C SER A 132 0.24 -3.95 -11.37
N ILE A 133 -0.55 -2.88 -11.32
CA ILE A 133 -0.76 -2.09 -10.11
C ILE A 133 -2.25 -2.19 -9.75
N GLU A 134 -2.55 -2.78 -8.60
CA GLU A 134 -3.86 -2.75 -7.99
C GLU A 134 -4.06 -1.37 -7.36
N VAL A 135 -5.06 -0.66 -7.86
CA VAL A 135 -5.23 0.77 -7.56
C VAL A 135 -5.62 1.05 -6.13
N LEU A 136 -6.35 0.13 -5.48
CA LEU A 136 -6.70 0.21 -4.06
C LEU A 136 -7.26 -1.10 -3.55
N ASN A 137 -6.77 -1.56 -2.39
CA ASN A 137 -7.30 -2.73 -1.70
C ASN A 137 -8.67 -2.44 -1.06
N GLU A 138 -9.66 -3.26 -1.35
CA GLU A 138 -10.95 -3.33 -0.67
C GLU A 138 -11.62 -1.98 -0.33
N PRO A 139 -11.80 -1.06 -1.29
CA PRO A 139 -12.53 0.17 -1.03
C PRO A 139 -14.00 -0.13 -0.78
N VAL A 140 -14.56 0.42 0.31
CA VAL A 140 -15.99 0.35 0.59
C VAL A 140 -16.63 1.72 0.48
N SER A 141 -17.94 1.75 0.15
CA SER A 141 -18.65 3.01 0.17
C SER A 141 -18.94 3.46 1.60
N TRP A 142 -18.92 4.76 1.84
CA TRP A 142 -19.32 5.36 3.10
C TRP A 142 -20.70 4.88 3.58
N SER A 143 -21.63 4.67 2.66
CA SER A 143 -22.98 4.17 2.93
C SER A 143 -22.99 2.75 3.50
N VAL A 144 -22.10 1.89 3.05
CA VAL A 144 -21.94 0.54 3.61
C VAL A 144 -21.44 0.61 5.05
N PHE A 145 -20.47 1.48 5.30
CA PHE A 145 -19.83 1.62 6.60
C PHE A 145 -20.79 2.19 7.67
N HIS A 146 -21.66 3.13 7.31
CA HIS A 146 -22.59 3.78 8.23
C HIS A 146 -24.03 3.28 8.14
N GLY A 147 -24.31 2.28 7.31
CA GLY A 147 -25.69 1.77 7.12
C GLY A 147 -26.65 2.78 6.51
N THR A 148 -26.15 3.88 5.94
CA THR A 148 -26.97 4.88 5.24
C THR A 148 -27.08 4.54 3.75
N SER A 149 -28.26 4.66 3.19
CA SER A 149 -28.63 4.20 1.84
C SER A 149 -28.06 5.02 0.67
N ASN A 150 -27.04 5.83 0.88
CA ASN A 150 -26.41 6.59 -0.20
C ASN A 150 -25.33 5.74 -0.86
N THR A 151 -25.69 5.28 -1.88
CA THR A 151 -25.29 4.49 -3.05
C THR A 151 -23.77 4.36 -3.33
N ALA A 152 -23.43 3.14 -3.72
CA ALA A 152 -22.24 2.74 -4.46
C ALA A 152 -21.83 3.68 -5.63
N LYS A 153 -22.64 4.70 -5.89
CA LYS A 153 -22.44 5.73 -6.88
C LYS A 153 -21.26 6.64 -6.54
N ASP A 154 -21.09 7.01 -5.26
CA ASP A 154 -20.04 7.93 -4.82
C ASP A 154 -18.63 7.33 -4.88
N VAL A 155 -18.51 5.99 -4.74
CA VAL A 155 -17.21 5.30 -4.87
C VAL A 155 -16.88 5.00 -6.33
N ARG A 156 -17.89 4.78 -7.17
CA ARG A 156 -17.67 4.46 -8.60
C ARG A 156 -17.42 5.67 -9.49
N GLU A 157 -17.98 6.83 -9.16
CA GLU A 157 -17.99 7.96 -10.08
C GLU A 157 -16.84 8.97 -9.89
N ALA A 158 -16.25 9.12 -8.72
CA ALA A 158 -15.21 10.12 -8.53
C ALA A 158 -13.77 9.58 -8.45
N PRO A 159 -13.42 8.63 -7.59
CA PRO A 159 -12.02 8.19 -7.49
C PRO A 159 -11.64 7.09 -8.49
N VAL A 160 -12.52 6.10 -8.71
CA VAL A 160 -12.19 4.94 -9.55
C VAL A 160 -12.20 5.30 -11.04
N ALA A 161 -13.09 6.21 -11.47
CA ALA A 161 -13.10 6.70 -12.86
C ALA A 161 -11.83 7.51 -13.17
N ARG A 162 -11.30 8.29 -12.23
CA ARG A 162 -10.01 8.99 -12.39
C ARG A 162 -8.82 8.04 -12.39
N MET A 163 -8.90 6.94 -11.66
CA MET A 163 -7.87 5.90 -11.62
C MET A 163 -7.84 5.06 -12.90
N SER A 164 -8.98 4.84 -13.58
CA SER A 164 -9.02 4.13 -14.85
C SER A 164 -8.33 4.85 -16.02
N HIS A 165 -8.10 6.16 -15.89
CA HIS A 165 -7.32 6.93 -16.88
C HIS A 165 -5.81 6.83 -16.67
N CYS A 166 -5.35 6.21 -15.58
CA CYS A 166 -3.94 5.85 -15.37
C CYS A 166 -3.61 4.45 -15.92
N ALA A 167 -4.51 3.84 -16.68
CA ALA A 167 -4.22 2.59 -17.39
C ALA A 167 -3.23 2.86 -18.54
N PHE A 168 -2.18 2.11 -18.57
CA PHE A 168 -1.01 2.09 -19.48
C PHE A 168 -1.39 1.87 -20.93
#